data_989735bc4ce8531eddd7624ad3295054
#
_entry.id   989735bc4ce8531eddd7624ad3295054
#
_cell.length_a   1.000
_cell.length_b   1.000
_cell.length_c   1.000
_cell.angle_alpha   90.00
_cell.angle_beta   90.00
_cell.angle_gamma   90.00
#
_symmetry.space_group_name_H-M   'P 1'
#
loop_
_entity.id
_entity.type
_entity.pdbx_description
1 polymer ?
#
loop_
_entity_poly.entity_id
_entity_poly.type
_entity_poly.pdbx_seq_one_letter_code
_entity_poly.pdbx_strand_id
1 'polypeptide(L)'
;MSIVWRLASGRYRQLDGEGARLAGGRWNSSGQAAIYTSECLGLCLAEALVHLPGALPRDYVAFKVDVPDEAIGTIEGSSLKGGWEQDWAYTRALGDEWLSGKRSLALKVPSAVLPESINLVLNPLHLRANELRVIWQQQFKFDPRLRP
;
A
#
# COMPACT_ATOMS: atom_id res chain seq x y z
N MET A 1 -3.82 16.69 -7.78
CA MET A 1 -3.82 15.21 -7.87
C MET A 1 -2.44 14.68 -7.56
N SER A 2 -2.37 13.65 -6.75
CA SER A 2 -1.11 12.98 -6.46
C SER A 2 -1.05 11.66 -7.20
N ILE A 3 0.13 11.33 -7.74
CA ILE A 3 0.35 10.04 -8.37
C ILE A 3 1.05 9.14 -7.35
N VAL A 4 0.48 7.98 -7.11
CA VAL A 4 1.07 6.96 -6.26
C VAL A 4 1.31 5.70 -7.09
N TRP A 5 2.21 4.84 -6.61
CA TRP A 5 2.62 3.64 -7.32
C TRP A 5 2.15 2.39 -6.60
N ARG A 6 1.76 1.40 -7.38
CA ARG A 6 1.37 0.08 -6.86
C ARG A 6 2.11 -0.99 -7.65
N LEU A 7 2.62 -1.99 -6.93
CA LEU A 7 3.26 -3.15 -7.52
C LEU A 7 2.57 -4.39 -6.95
N ALA A 8 1.92 -5.17 -7.80
CA ALA A 8 1.10 -6.29 -7.34
C ALA A 8 1.07 -7.42 -8.35
N SER A 9 0.74 -8.63 -7.87
CA SER A 9 0.47 -9.78 -8.73
C SER A 9 -0.64 -9.45 -9.74
N GLY A 10 -0.53 -9.97 -10.94
CA GLY A 10 -1.56 -9.83 -11.97
C GLY A 10 -2.92 -10.40 -11.56
N ARG A 11 -2.98 -11.23 -10.51
CA ARG A 11 -4.25 -11.69 -9.92
C ARG A 11 -5.06 -10.56 -9.32
N TYR A 12 -4.39 -9.49 -8.85
CA TYR A 12 -5.00 -8.42 -8.07
C TYR A 12 -4.88 -7.09 -8.81
N ARG A 13 -5.24 -7.08 -10.10
CA ARG A 13 -5.16 -5.88 -10.96
C ARG A 13 -6.20 -4.83 -10.60
N GLN A 14 -7.31 -5.24 -10.01
CA GLN A 14 -8.40 -4.33 -9.67
C GLN A 14 -8.07 -3.52 -8.42
N LEU A 15 -8.57 -2.28 -8.37
CA LEU A 15 -8.44 -1.42 -7.19
C LEU A 15 -9.57 -1.72 -6.19
N ASP A 16 -9.67 -2.96 -5.75
CA ASP A 16 -10.72 -3.41 -4.82
C ASP A 16 -10.18 -3.82 -3.45
N GLY A 17 -8.86 -3.85 -3.29
CA GLY A 17 -8.24 -4.21 -2.02
C GLY A 17 -8.35 -5.68 -1.64
N GLU A 18 -8.67 -6.55 -2.59
CA GLU A 18 -8.95 -7.96 -2.31
C GLU A 18 -7.73 -8.73 -1.82
N GLY A 19 -6.54 -8.45 -2.37
CA GLY A 19 -5.32 -9.12 -1.94
C GLY A 19 -5.04 -8.89 -0.46
N ALA A 20 -5.10 -7.64 -0.01
CA ALA A 20 -4.88 -7.30 1.39
C ALA A 20 -6.05 -7.73 2.28
N ARG A 21 -7.27 -7.77 1.75
CA ARG A 21 -8.44 -8.30 2.49
C ARG A 21 -8.23 -9.77 2.86
N LEU A 22 -7.67 -10.56 1.96
CA LEU A 22 -7.42 -11.98 2.19
C LEU A 22 -6.25 -12.22 3.14
N ALA A 23 -5.14 -11.54 2.91
CA ALA A 23 -3.88 -11.81 3.61
C ALA A 23 -3.66 -10.94 4.86
N GLY A 24 -4.27 -9.78 4.91
CA GLY A 24 -3.89 -8.74 5.86
C GLY A 24 -2.57 -8.08 5.47
N GLY A 25 -2.30 -6.94 6.03
CA GLY A 25 -1.07 -6.20 5.83
C GLY A 25 -0.68 -5.44 7.08
N ARG A 26 0.30 -4.56 6.96
CA ARG A 26 0.77 -3.79 8.11
C ARG A 26 -0.33 -2.94 8.73
N TRP A 27 -1.20 -2.35 7.91
CA TRP A 27 -2.20 -1.37 8.33
C TRP A 27 -3.63 -1.90 8.21
N ASN A 28 -3.82 -3.19 7.96
CA ASN A 28 -5.16 -3.78 7.90
C ASN A 28 -5.15 -5.22 8.39
N SER A 29 -6.21 -5.60 9.08
CA SER A 29 -6.46 -7.00 9.44
C SER A 29 -7.11 -7.75 8.28
N SER A 30 -6.94 -9.06 8.23
CA SER A 30 -7.69 -9.90 7.28
C SER A 30 -9.18 -9.66 7.42
N GLY A 31 -9.87 -9.55 6.31
CA GLY A 31 -11.29 -9.19 6.25
C GLY A 31 -11.55 -7.73 5.94
N GLN A 32 -10.58 -6.85 6.15
CA GLN A 32 -10.66 -5.42 5.82
C GLN A 32 -9.94 -5.17 4.50
N ALA A 33 -10.64 -4.67 3.49
CA ALA A 33 -10.04 -4.35 2.20
C ALA A 33 -9.17 -3.10 2.31
N ALA A 34 -7.98 -3.13 1.72
CA ALA A 34 -7.05 -2.01 1.68
C ALA A 34 -6.16 -2.13 0.45
N ILE A 35 -5.78 -1.01 -0.13
CA ILE A 35 -4.87 -0.98 -1.28
C ILE A 35 -3.58 -0.31 -0.84
N TYR A 36 -2.46 -1.03 -0.97
CA TYR A 36 -1.14 -0.51 -0.60
C TYR A 36 -0.46 0.10 -1.81
N THR A 37 0.00 1.33 -1.64
CA THR A 37 0.76 2.08 -2.65
C THR A 37 1.96 2.75 -1.99
N SER A 38 2.85 3.29 -2.81
CA SER A 38 4.04 3.99 -2.36
C SER A 38 4.22 5.28 -3.16
N GLU A 39 5.00 6.20 -2.63
CA GLU A 39 5.29 7.47 -3.29
C GLU A 39 6.13 7.32 -4.56
N CYS A 40 6.85 6.21 -4.70
CA CYS A 40 7.63 5.90 -5.90
C CYS A 40 7.71 4.39 -6.13
N LEU A 41 8.00 4.00 -7.35
CA LEU A 41 8.09 2.59 -7.72
C LEU A 41 9.24 1.88 -6.98
N GLY A 42 10.35 2.58 -6.74
CA GLY A 42 11.47 2.01 -6.00
C GLY A 42 11.10 1.56 -4.59
N LEU A 43 10.24 2.32 -3.92
CA LEU A 43 9.74 1.93 -2.59
C LEU A 43 8.79 0.73 -2.68
N CYS A 44 7.93 0.68 -3.70
CA CYS A 44 7.12 -0.52 -3.95
C CYS A 44 7.99 -1.76 -4.09
N LEU A 45 9.10 -1.63 -4.81
CA LEU A 45 10.03 -2.73 -5.00
C LEU A 45 10.69 -3.17 -3.69
N ALA A 46 11.14 -2.22 -2.87
CA ALA A 46 11.73 -2.52 -1.57
C ALA A 46 10.73 -3.25 -0.66
N GLU A 47 9.49 -2.77 -0.61
CA GLU A 47 8.42 -3.40 0.16
C GLU A 47 8.14 -4.83 -0.32
N ALA A 48 8.08 -5.01 -1.64
CA ALA A 48 7.84 -6.33 -2.23
C ALA A 48 8.97 -7.31 -1.89
N LEU A 49 10.22 -6.89 -2.00
CA LEU A 49 11.36 -7.77 -1.73
C LEU A 49 11.43 -8.24 -0.29
N VAL A 50 11.00 -7.41 0.65
CA VAL A 50 10.98 -7.77 2.08
C VAL A 50 9.90 -8.82 2.36
N HIS A 51 8.77 -8.77 1.65
CA HIS A 51 7.61 -9.61 1.95
C HIS A 51 7.46 -10.84 1.05
N LEU A 52 8.14 -10.88 -0.11
CA LEU A 52 8.04 -12.01 -1.02
C LEU A 52 9.01 -13.13 -0.63
N PRO A 53 8.52 -14.34 -0.35
CA PRO A 53 9.40 -15.49 -0.09
C PRO A 53 9.91 -16.10 -1.40
N GLY A 54 11.08 -16.72 -1.34
CA GLY A 54 11.60 -17.54 -2.44
C GLY A 54 11.95 -16.76 -3.70
N ALA A 55 11.69 -17.39 -4.85
CA ALA A 55 12.04 -16.84 -6.15
C ALA A 55 11.21 -15.60 -6.51
N LEU A 56 11.79 -14.70 -7.30
CA LEU A 56 11.08 -13.51 -7.77
C LEU A 56 9.90 -13.90 -8.66
N PRO A 57 8.71 -13.31 -8.45
CA PRO A 57 7.54 -13.63 -9.27
C PRO A 57 7.68 -13.09 -10.69
N ARG A 58 6.89 -13.66 -11.62
CA ARG A 58 6.90 -13.27 -13.03
C ARG A 58 5.60 -12.61 -13.48
N ASP A 59 4.60 -12.55 -12.61
CA ASP A 59 3.25 -12.10 -12.95
C ASP A 59 2.90 -10.72 -12.36
N TYR A 60 3.91 -9.94 -11.98
CA TYR A 60 3.67 -8.64 -11.35
C TYR A 60 3.41 -7.55 -12.37
N VAL A 61 2.59 -6.58 -11.94
CA VAL A 61 2.22 -5.41 -12.72
C VAL A 61 2.48 -4.18 -11.88
N ALA A 62 3.05 -3.16 -12.50
CA ALA A 62 3.24 -1.84 -11.91
C ALA A 62 2.12 -0.91 -12.37
N PHE A 63 1.60 -0.10 -11.45
CA PHE A 63 0.51 0.83 -11.71
C PHE A 63 0.88 2.22 -11.23
N LYS A 64 0.43 3.24 -11.96
CA LYS A 64 0.30 4.60 -11.45
C LYS A 64 -1.16 4.86 -11.16
N VAL A 65 -1.45 5.32 -9.96
CA VAL A 65 -2.80 5.62 -9.51
C VAL A 65 -2.88 7.10 -9.16
N ASP A 66 -3.91 7.75 -9.68
CA ASP A 66 -4.19 9.16 -9.39
C ASP A 66 -5.09 9.25 -8.17
N VAL A 67 -4.72 10.10 -7.19
CA VAL A 67 -5.45 10.28 -5.94
C VAL A 67 -5.71 11.76 -5.72
N PRO A 68 -6.96 12.17 -5.41
CA PRO A 68 -7.24 13.58 -5.10
C PRO A 68 -6.45 14.05 -3.87
N ASP A 69 -5.74 15.17 -3.99
CA ASP A 69 -4.88 15.72 -2.92
C ASP A 69 -5.64 15.99 -1.64
N GLU A 70 -6.84 16.57 -1.74
CA GLU A 70 -7.66 16.94 -0.58
C GLU A 70 -8.26 15.73 0.13
N ALA A 71 -8.15 14.55 -0.45
CA ALA A 71 -8.67 13.31 0.12
C ALA A 71 -7.60 12.48 0.84
N ILE A 72 -6.43 13.06 1.10
CA ILE A 72 -5.29 12.37 1.70
C ILE A 72 -5.11 12.81 3.15
N GLY A 73 -5.23 11.87 4.09
CA GLY A 73 -4.86 12.07 5.49
C GLY A 73 -3.44 11.58 5.76
N THR A 74 -2.94 11.80 6.97
CA THR A 74 -1.57 11.45 7.33
C THR A 74 -1.49 10.90 8.75
N ILE A 75 -0.73 9.85 8.94
CA ILE A 75 -0.20 9.44 10.25
C ILE A 75 1.28 9.81 10.26
N GLU A 76 1.64 10.76 11.13
CA GLU A 76 3.04 11.15 11.27
C GLU A 76 3.82 10.08 12.04
N GLY A 77 5.03 9.76 11.56
CA GLY A 77 5.88 8.78 12.25
C GLY A 77 6.15 9.14 13.70
N SER A 78 6.24 10.44 14.00
CA SER A 78 6.47 10.94 15.35
C SER A 78 5.31 10.68 16.31
N SER A 79 4.10 10.43 15.79
CA SER A 79 2.93 10.10 16.61
C SER A 79 2.84 8.62 16.97
N LEU A 80 3.64 7.78 16.33
CA LEU A 80 3.66 6.35 16.56
C LEU A 80 4.57 6.01 17.76
N LYS A 81 4.19 4.98 18.50
CA LYS A 81 5.01 4.54 19.62
C LYS A 81 6.34 3.96 19.17
N GLY A 82 7.34 3.97 20.05
CA GLY A 82 8.62 3.30 19.76
C GLY A 82 8.40 1.81 19.49
N GLY A 83 9.10 1.27 18.51
CA GLY A 83 9.00 -0.14 18.14
C GLY A 83 7.77 -0.47 17.28
N TRP A 84 7.07 0.53 16.75
CA TRP A 84 5.87 0.29 15.92
C TRP A 84 6.19 -0.59 14.70
N GLU A 85 7.41 -0.53 14.19
CA GLU A 85 7.81 -1.30 13.00
C GLU A 85 7.72 -2.81 13.21
N GLN A 86 7.85 -3.26 14.47
CA GLN A 86 7.74 -4.67 14.84
C GLN A 86 6.38 -5.03 15.43
N ASP A 87 5.48 -4.07 15.62
CA ASP A 87 4.20 -4.29 16.28
C ASP A 87 3.04 -4.21 15.28
N TRP A 88 2.80 -5.32 14.58
CA TRP A 88 1.74 -5.40 13.58
C TRP A 88 0.34 -5.26 14.18
N ALA A 89 0.12 -5.74 15.40
CA ALA A 89 -1.17 -5.59 16.05
C ALA A 89 -1.50 -4.10 16.26
N TYR A 90 -0.51 -3.32 16.67
CA TYR A 90 -0.66 -1.88 16.87
C TYR A 90 -0.98 -1.14 15.56
N THR A 91 -0.20 -1.37 14.51
CA THR A 91 -0.42 -0.69 13.23
C THR A 91 -1.72 -1.14 12.55
N ARG A 92 -2.08 -2.41 12.66
CA ARG A 92 -3.36 -2.93 12.15
C ARG A 92 -4.55 -2.29 12.83
N ALA A 93 -4.48 -2.10 14.15
CA ALA A 93 -5.56 -1.44 14.88
C ALA A 93 -5.76 0.00 14.42
N LEU A 94 -4.67 0.74 14.20
CA LEU A 94 -4.74 2.11 13.68
C LEU A 94 -5.33 2.15 12.26
N GLY A 95 -4.86 1.27 11.40
CA GLY A 95 -5.33 1.21 10.03
C GLY A 95 -6.78 0.75 9.90
N ASP A 96 -7.18 -0.25 10.68
CA ASP A 96 -8.56 -0.74 10.71
C ASP A 96 -9.53 0.35 11.16
N GLU A 97 -9.15 1.14 12.17
CA GLU A 97 -9.96 2.27 12.63
C GLU A 97 -10.12 3.30 11.51
N TRP A 98 -9.04 3.64 10.83
CA TRP A 98 -9.09 4.57 9.70
C TRP A 98 -9.96 4.04 8.57
N LEU A 99 -9.82 2.76 8.21
CA LEU A 99 -10.62 2.12 7.14
C LEU A 99 -12.11 2.17 7.48
N SER A 100 -12.47 1.79 8.70
CA SER A 100 -13.87 1.77 9.15
C SER A 100 -14.45 3.18 9.28
N GLY A 101 -13.63 4.13 9.71
CA GLY A 101 -14.06 5.52 9.91
C GLY A 101 -14.24 6.30 8.63
N LYS A 102 -13.65 5.87 7.52
CA LYS A 102 -13.77 6.50 6.19
C LYS A 102 -13.49 8.01 6.20
N ARG A 103 -12.55 8.45 7.05
CA ARG A 103 -12.25 9.88 7.20
C ARG A 103 -11.52 10.47 6.00
N SER A 104 -10.70 9.67 5.32
CA SER A 104 -10.02 10.07 4.10
C SER A 104 -9.95 8.89 3.14
N LEU A 105 -9.81 9.19 1.86
CA LEU A 105 -9.70 8.17 0.81
C LEU A 105 -8.34 7.48 0.87
N ALA A 106 -7.30 8.25 1.16
CA ALA A 106 -5.93 7.77 1.25
C ALA A 106 -5.31 8.20 2.58
N LEU A 107 -4.35 7.43 3.05
CA LEU A 107 -3.64 7.68 4.30
C LEU A 107 -2.14 7.55 4.05
N LYS A 108 -1.40 8.65 4.24
CA LYS A 108 0.06 8.61 4.24
C LYS A 108 0.53 7.98 5.54
N VAL A 109 1.43 7.00 5.43
CA VAL A 109 2.02 6.32 6.57
C VAL A 109 3.52 6.18 6.33
N PRO A 110 4.34 6.15 7.40
CA PRO A 110 5.77 5.89 7.20
C PRO A 110 5.98 4.45 6.77
N SER A 111 6.99 4.22 5.92
CA SER A 111 7.42 2.87 5.57
C SER A 111 8.19 2.26 6.73
N ALA A 112 7.90 0.99 7.06
CA ALA A 112 8.69 0.27 8.06
C ALA A 112 10.03 -0.21 7.49
N VAL A 113 10.13 -0.31 6.16
CA VAL A 113 11.35 -0.73 5.46
C VAL A 113 12.32 0.44 5.34
N LEU A 114 11.80 1.62 4.97
CA LEU A 114 12.56 2.86 4.80
C LEU A 114 11.79 3.97 5.51
N PRO A 115 12.03 4.20 6.83
CA PRO A 115 11.20 5.12 7.62
C PRO A 115 11.14 6.57 7.14
N GLU A 116 12.12 7.01 6.36
CA GLU A 116 12.15 8.34 5.75
C GLU A 116 11.26 8.45 4.52
N SER A 117 10.73 7.32 4.04
CA SER A 117 9.90 7.24 2.85
C SER A 117 8.45 6.95 3.23
N ILE A 118 7.53 7.27 2.33
CA ILE A 118 6.10 7.28 2.61
C ILE A 118 5.37 6.25 1.75
N ASN A 119 4.56 5.42 2.40
CA ASN A 119 3.55 4.60 1.76
C ASN A 119 2.19 5.29 1.87
N LEU A 120 1.28 4.96 0.98
CA LEU A 120 -0.12 5.39 1.07
C LEU A 120 -1.02 4.18 1.05
N VAL A 121 -1.92 4.12 2.02
CA VAL A 121 -2.98 3.10 2.03
C VAL A 121 -4.22 3.74 1.44
N LEU A 122 -4.86 3.10 0.47
CA LEU A 122 -6.10 3.58 -0.13
C LEU A 122 -7.25 2.76 0.40
N ASN A 123 -8.38 3.42 0.67
CA ASN A 123 -9.58 2.76 1.17
C ASN A 123 -10.57 2.51 0.02
N PRO A 124 -10.68 1.28 -0.50
CA PRO A 124 -11.57 1.00 -1.62
C PRO A 124 -13.05 1.12 -1.28
N LEU A 125 -13.40 1.16 0.00
CA LEU A 125 -14.79 1.31 0.46
C LEU A 125 -15.14 2.74 0.87
N HIS A 126 -14.23 3.69 0.67
CA HIS A 126 -14.52 5.10 0.92
C HIS A 126 -15.54 5.64 -0.09
N LEU A 127 -16.33 6.64 0.32
CA LEU A 127 -17.34 7.25 -0.54
C LEU A 127 -16.77 7.81 -1.85
N ARG A 128 -15.50 8.21 -1.83
CA ARG A 128 -14.81 8.77 -3.00
C ARG A 128 -13.90 7.76 -3.71
N ALA A 129 -14.04 6.46 -3.44
CA ALA A 129 -13.17 5.44 -4.04
C ALA A 129 -13.24 5.43 -5.57
N ASN A 130 -14.37 5.84 -6.15
CA ASN A 130 -14.54 5.95 -7.60
C ASN A 130 -13.71 7.08 -8.23
N GLU A 131 -13.08 7.93 -7.43
CA GLU A 131 -12.17 8.96 -7.93
C GLU A 131 -10.73 8.47 -8.08
N LEU A 132 -10.42 7.28 -7.56
CA LEU A 132 -9.14 6.64 -7.80
C LEU A 132 -9.08 6.18 -9.27
N ARG A 133 -7.99 6.51 -9.96
CA ARG A 133 -7.84 6.16 -11.37
C ARG A 133 -6.48 5.55 -11.62
N VAL A 134 -6.46 4.38 -12.26
CA VAL A 134 -5.25 3.81 -12.84
C VAL A 134 -4.98 4.59 -14.13
N ILE A 135 -3.92 5.40 -14.14
CA ILE A 135 -3.55 6.22 -15.30
C ILE A 135 -2.45 5.58 -16.15
N TRP A 136 -1.86 4.51 -15.66
CA TRP A 136 -0.82 3.78 -16.37
C TRP A 136 -0.64 2.42 -15.72
N GLN A 137 -0.40 1.39 -16.52
CA GLN A 137 -0.02 0.07 -16.02
C GLN A 137 0.88 -0.62 -17.02
N GLN A 138 1.79 -1.43 -16.50
CA GLN A 138 2.73 -2.19 -17.32
C GLN A 138 3.19 -3.43 -16.57
N GLN A 139 3.39 -4.52 -17.29
CA GLN A 139 4.00 -5.71 -16.71
C GLN A 139 5.36 -5.34 -16.12
N PHE A 140 5.58 -5.74 -14.88
CA PHE A 140 6.82 -5.46 -14.17
C PHE A 140 7.73 -6.67 -14.17
N LYS A 141 8.98 -6.47 -14.56
CA LYS A 141 9.99 -7.51 -14.58
C LYS A 141 11.03 -7.22 -13.50
N PHE A 142 11.13 -8.12 -12.54
CA PHE A 142 12.16 -8.01 -11.51
C PHE A 142 13.54 -8.29 -12.12
N ASP A 143 14.51 -7.42 -11.83
CA ASP A 143 15.90 -7.67 -12.22
C ASP A 143 16.40 -8.88 -11.40
N PRO A 144 16.94 -9.93 -12.05
CA PRO A 144 17.38 -11.13 -11.34
C PRO A 144 18.49 -10.89 -10.32
N ARG A 145 19.23 -9.79 -10.43
CA ARG A 145 20.27 -9.42 -9.45
C ARG A 145 19.70 -8.99 -8.11
N LEU A 146 18.43 -8.62 -8.06
CA LEU A 146 17.78 -8.24 -6.80
C LEU A 146 17.71 -9.40 -5.81
N ARG A 147 17.70 -10.61 -6.32
CA ARG A 147 17.68 -11.84 -5.50
C ARG A 147 18.38 -12.93 -6.28
N PRO A 148 19.72 -13.02 -6.16
CA PRO A 148 20.52 -14.00 -6.87
C PRO A 148 20.32 -15.42 -6.32
#